data_ebd1f3c49cff1bebfcec1753a9cf9c57
#
_entry.id   ebd1f3c49cff1bebfcec1753a9cf9c57
#
_cell.length_a   1.000
_cell.length_b   1.000
_cell.length_c   1.000
_cell.angle_alpha   90.00
_cell.angle_beta   90.00
_cell.angle_gamma   90.00
#
_symmetry.space_group_name_H-M   'P 1'
#
loop_
_entity.id
_entity.type
_entity.pdbx_description
1 polymer ?
#
loop_
_entity_poly.entity_id
_entity_poly.type
_entity_poly.pdbx_seq_one_letter_code
_entity_poly.pdbx_strand_id
1 'polypeptide(L)'
;MLSGNHERDKGETQNRIVDAACVLFAEKGFRNTTVAMICQTAKANIAAVNYHFRNKENLYQEAWRHAHNQIMTQFPPSGGVAPDRPAAERLKGMIRAGLQRAMLGDAIEWRIMRNEMANPTGLLRQVIDDAIRPIRQSTQQILRELLGRQATDLDVELCEICVVAPLMHLTHHREAEKHEGLAPIFTEAMMAKVTEHFTAFALAGIRDVRRRLVTSVASRKTRRCA
;
A
#
# COMPACT_ATOMS: atom_id res chain seq x y z
N MET A 1 -38.98 13.36 11.43
CA MET A 1 -38.23 13.44 10.15
C MET A 1 -37.07 14.43 10.11
N LEU A 2 -36.71 15.08 11.23
CA LEU A 2 -35.59 16.08 11.29
C LEU A 2 -34.22 15.50 11.69
N SER A 3 -34.16 14.31 12.28
CA SER A 3 -32.89 13.70 12.71
C SER A 3 -31.97 13.21 11.55
N GLY A 4 -32.56 12.68 10.47
CA GLY A 4 -31.75 12.10 9.39
C GLY A 4 -31.00 13.11 8.52
N ASN A 5 -31.46 14.37 8.48
CA ASN A 5 -30.81 15.42 7.69
C ASN A 5 -29.58 15.97 8.41
N HIS A 6 -29.60 15.99 9.72
CA HIS A 6 -28.48 16.50 10.57
C HIS A 6 -27.30 15.54 10.64
N GLU A 7 -27.54 14.22 10.60
CA GLU A 7 -26.48 13.19 10.53
C GLU A 7 -25.83 13.12 9.16
N ARG A 8 -26.59 13.29 8.08
CA ARG A 8 -26.03 13.37 6.71
C ARG A 8 -25.13 14.58 6.55
N ASP A 9 -25.55 15.75 7.00
CA ASP A 9 -24.77 17.00 6.92
C ASP A 9 -23.47 16.92 7.73
N LYS A 10 -23.48 16.21 8.87
CA LYS A 10 -22.26 15.94 9.68
C LYS A 10 -21.29 15.04 8.94
N GLY A 11 -21.76 13.97 8.31
CA GLY A 11 -20.92 13.06 7.54
C GLY A 11 -20.29 13.74 6.31
N GLU A 12 -21.07 14.55 5.61
CA GLU A 12 -20.59 15.32 4.45
C GLU A 12 -19.52 16.33 4.85
N THR A 13 -19.69 17.02 5.97
CA THR A 13 -18.70 17.97 6.49
C THR A 13 -17.40 17.27 6.91
N GLN A 14 -17.50 16.12 7.61
CA GLN A 14 -16.36 15.31 7.97
C GLN A 14 -15.56 14.88 6.73
N ASN A 15 -16.23 14.36 5.70
CA ASN A 15 -15.58 13.91 4.46
C ASN A 15 -14.86 15.07 3.75
N ARG A 16 -15.53 16.23 3.60
CA ARG A 16 -14.87 17.41 3.00
C ARG A 16 -13.61 17.83 3.74
N ILE A 17 -13.61 17.75 5.08
CA ILE A 17 -12.42 18.09 5.88
C ILE A 17 -11.31 17.08 5.65
N VAL A 18 -11.62 15.77 5.63
CA VAL A 18 -10.62 14.71 5.38
C VAL A 18 -10.05 14.82 3.97
N ASP A 19 -10.89 15.02 2.96
CA ASP A 19 -10.45 15.16 1.57
C ASP A 19 -9.51 16.37 1.39
N ALA A 20 -9.87 17.52 1.96
CA ALA A 20 -9.01 18.70 1.97
C ALA A 20 -7.68 18.47 2.72
N ALA A 21 -7.73 17.74 3.84
CA ALA A 21 -6.56 17.38 4.60
C ALA A 21 -5.63 16.43 3.83
N CYS A 22 -6.19 15.43 3.13
CA CYS A 22 -5.44 14.51 2.27
C CYS A 22 -4.61 15.27 1.24
N VAL A 23 -5.24 16.20 0.51
CA VAL A 23 -4.55 17.00 -0.52
C VAL A 23 -3.45 17.87 0.10
N LEU A 24 -3.77 18.63 1.14
CA LEU A 24 -2.82 19.57 1.75
C LEU A 24 -1.65 18.85 2.44
N PHE A 25 -1.88 17.73 3.12
CA PHE A 25 -0.80 16.94 3.71
C PHE A 25 0.07 16.26 2.66
N ALA A 26 -0.51 15.81 1.55
CA ALA A 26 0.24 15.25 0.43
C ALA A 26 1.13 16.30 -0.27
N GLU A 27 0.66 17.54 -0.39
CA GLU A 27 1.40 18.62 -1.05
C GLU A 27 2.44 19.29 -0.16
N LYS A 28 2.07 19.61 1.08
CA LYS A 28 2.85 20.48 1.98
C LYS A 28 3.49 19.74 3.17
N GLY A 29 3.07 18.50 3.42
CA GLY A 29 3.45 17.75 4.62
C GLY A 29 2.75 18.26 5.88
N PHE A 30 2.96 17.53 6.98
CA PHE A 30 2.31 17.85 8.27
C PHE A 30 2.66 19.24 8.79
N ARG A 31 3.95 19.60 8.84
CA ARG A 31 4.42 20.83 9.49
C ARG A 31 3.92 22.09 8.81
N ASN A 32 3.88 22.10 7.47
CA ASN A 32 3.51 23.28 6.67
C ASN A 32 2.00 23.38 6.40
N THR A 33 1.19 22.41 6.85
CA THR A 33 -0.26 22.44 6.75
C THR A 33 -0.86 22.95 8.06
N THR A 34 -1.71 23.98 8.00
CA THR A 34 -2.43 24.50 9.17
C THR A 34 -3.90 24.09 9.14
N VAL A 35 -4.54 24.01 10.32
CA VAL A 35 -5.99 23.76 10.43
C VAL A 35 -6.79 24.84 9.69
N ALA A 36 -6.33 26.10 9.71
CA ALA A 36 -6.98 27.19 8.97
C ALA A 36 -6.99 26.95 7.45
N MET A 37 -5.87 26.48 6.88
CA MET A 37 -5.80 26.12 5.44
C MET A 37 -6.78 24.99 5.11
N ILE A 38 -6.85 23.95 5.96
CA ILE A 38 -7.78 22.84 5.76
C ILE A 38 -9.23 23.34 5.81
N CYS A 39 -9.57 24.16 6.79
CA CYS A 39 -10.90 24.76 6.93
C CYS A 39 -11.28 25.60 5.70
N GLN A 40 -10.37 26.40 5.19
CA GLN A 40 -10.59 27.22 4.00
C GLN A 40 -10.87 26.33 2.78
N THR A 41 -10.04 25.31 2.54
CA THR A 41 -10.21 24.37 1.41
C THR A 41 -11.51 23.55 1.54
N ALA A 42 -11.83 23.07 2.73
CA ALA A 42 -13.03 22.27 3.01
C ALA A 42 -14.32 23.09 3.08
N LYS A 43 -14.22 24.43 3.08
CA LYS A 43 -15.35 25.35 3.38
C LYS A 43 -16.04 24.97 4.71
N ALA A 44 -15.23 24.72 5.73
CA ALA A 44 -15.63 24.36 7.08
C ALA A 44 -15.07 25.34 8.10
N ASN A 45 -15.58 25.31 9.33
CA ASN A 45 -15.05 26.11 10.41
C ASN A 45 -14.12 25.28 11.33
N ILE A 46 -13.32 25.96 12.15
CA ILE A 46 -12.36 25.32 13.06
C ILE A 46 -13.09 24.46 14.10
N ALA A 47 -14.29 24.87 14.53
CA ALA A 47 -15.08 24.10 15.49
C ALA A 47 -15.48 22.72 14.93
N ALA A 48 -15.76 22.61 13.61
CA ALA A 48 -16.05 21.34 12.96
C ALA A 48 -14.81 20.42 12.97
N VAL A 49 -13.62 20.96 12.69
CA VAL A 49 -12.36 20.16 12.76
C VAL A 49 -12.13 19.66 14.19
N ASN A 50 -12.26 20.51 15.19
CA ASN A 50 -12.11 20.12 16.61
C ASN A 50 -13.18 19.11 17.04
N TYR A 51 -14.40 19.24 16.55
CA TYR A 51 -15.49 18.32 16.87
C TYR A 51 -15.25 16.91 16.28
N HIS A 52 -14.83 16.82 15.00
CA HIS A 52 -14.67 15.53 14.32
C HIS A 52 -13.32 14.86 14.63
N PHE A 53 -12.26 15.64 14.77
CA PHE A 53 -10.89 15.10 14.81
C PHE A 53 -10.10 15.48 16.08
N ARG A 54 -10.61 16.38 16.92
CA ARG A 54 -10.01 16.93 18.14
C ARG A 54 -8.78 17.82 17.87
N ASN A 55 -7.83 17.39 17.08
CA ASN A 55 -6.60 18.10 16.77
C ASN A 55 -6.08 17.77 15.37
N LYS A 56 -5.02 18.46 14.95
CA LYS A 56 -4.38 18.30 13.64
C LYS A 56 -3.69 16.93 13.51
N GLU A 57 -3.16 16.39 14.60
CA GLU A 57 -2.47 15.12 14.65
C GLU A 57 -3.42 13.96 14.31
N ASN A 58 -4.58 13.93 14.94
CA ASN A 58 -5.62 12.93 14.63
C ASN A 58 -6.15 13.09 13.20
N LEU A 59 -6.34 14.33 12.74
CA LEU A 59 -6.75 14.59 11.37
C LEU A 59 -5.69 14.11 10.36
N TYR A 60 -4.39 14.23 10.68
CA TYR A 60 -3.31 13.72 9.85
C TYR A 60 -3.34 12.19 9.73
N GLN A 61 -3.54 11.51 10.83
CA GLN A 61 -3.69 10.05 10.86
C GLN A 61 -4.92 9.61 10.06
N GLU A 62 -6.04 10.31 10.23
CA GLU A 62 -7.28 9.99 9.53
C GLU A 62 -7.19 10.27 8.03
N ALA A 63 -6.53 11.35 7.62
CA ALA A 63 -6.29 11.67 6.22
C ALA A 63 -5.48 10.56 5.53
N TRP A 64 -4.39 10.07 6.17
CA TRP A 64 -3.63 8.96 5.61
C TRP A 64 -4.48 7.67 5.53
N ARG A 65 -5.22 7.35 6.60
CA ARG A 65 -6.10 6.16 6.65
C ARG A 65 -7.18 6.21 5.58
N HIS A 66 -7.79 7.37 5.38
CA HIS A 66 -8.81 7.61 4.37
C HIS A 66 -8.26 7.39 2.95
N ALA A 67 -7.12 8.00 2.62
CA ALA A 67 -6.45 7.82 1.32
C ALA A 67 -6.04 6.36 1.09
N HIS A 68 -5.52 5.68 2.12
CA HIS A 68 -5.19 4.26 2.07
C HIS A 68 -6.43 3.39 1.77
N ASN A 69 -7.52 3.61 2.49
CA ASN A 69 -8.75 2.85 2.30
C ASN A 69 -9.36 3.06 0.90
N GLN A 70 -9.31 4.28 0.37
CA GLN A 70 -9.78 4.57 -0.98
C GLN A 70 -9.01 3.76 -2.02
N ILE A 71 -7.69 3.76 -1.98
CA ILE A 71 -6.86 3.03 -2.96
C ILE A 71 -6.99 1.51 -2.80
N MET A 72 -7.15 1.01 -1.57
CA MET A 72 -7.35 -0.41 -1.30
C MET A 72 -8.74 -0.90 -1.72
N THR A 73 -9.74 -0.03 -1.67
CA THR A 73 -11.10 -0.32 -2.18
C THR A 73 -11.10 -0.36 -3.70
N GLN A 74 -10.43 0.58 -4.35
CA GLN A 74 -10.31 0.64 -5.80
C GLN A 74 -9.50 -0.52 -6.37
N PHE A 75 -8.40 -0.89 -5.72
CA PHE A 75 -7.49 -1.96 -6.13
C PHE A 75 -7.21 -2.89 -4.94
N PRO A 76 -8.13 -3.82 -4.62
CA PRO A 76 -7.98 -4.72 -3.48
C PRO A 76 -6.67 -5.50 -3.52
N PRO A 77 -5.98 -5.71 -2.38
CA PRO A 77 -4.67 -6.37 -2.33
C PRO A 77 -4.64 -7.77 -2.95
N SER A 78 -5.76 -8.51 -2.91
CA SER A 78 -5.90 -9.83 -3.55
C SER A 78 -5.94 -9.78 -5.09
N GLY A 79 -6.15 -8.59 -5.69
CA GLY A 79 -6.43 -8.44 -7.11
C GLY A 79 -7.69 -9.17 -7.55
N GLY A 80 -8.66 -9.40 -6.65
CA GLY A 80 -9.90 -10.12 -6.94
C GLY A 80 -9.74 -11.65 -7.02
N VAL A 81 -8.59 -12.21 -6.61
CA VAL A 81 -8.36 -13.66 -6.57
C VAL A 81 -8.80 -14.19 -5.22
N ALA A 82 -9.65 -15.24 -5.23
CA ALA A 82 -10.18 -15.87 -4.03
C ALA A 82 -9.07 -16.58 -3.21
N PRO A 83 -9.20 -16.65 -1.86
CA PRO A 83 -8.16 -17.21 -0.99
C PRO A 83 -7.88 -18.71 -1.21
N ASP A 84 -8.84 -19.46 -1.74
CA ASP A 84 -8.75 -20.88 -2.03
C ASP A 84 -8.05 -21.21 -3.35
N ARG A 85 -7.76 -20.19 -4.17
CA ARG A 85 -7.05 -20.39 -5.44
C ARG A 85 -5.57 -20.74 -5.21
N PRO A 86 -4.92 -21.43 -6.17
CA PRO A 86 -3.50 -21.75 -6.07
C PRO A 86 -2.62 -20.55 -5.73
N ALA A 87 -1.60 -20.75 -4.88
CA ALA A 87 -0.73 -19.68 -4.41
C ALA A 87 -0.09 -18.86 -5.56
N ALA A 88 0.20 -19.49 -6.70
CA ALA A 88 0.73 -18.80 -7.88
C ALA A 88 -0.30 -17.83 -8.51
N GLU A 89 -1.58 -18.17 -8.51
CA GLU A 89 -2.66 -17.30 -9.00
C GLU A 89 -2.88 -16.13 -8.04
N ARG A 90 -2.85 -16.40 -6.71
CA ARG A 90 -2.95 -15.37 -5.68
C ARG A 90 -1.77 -14.39 -5.75
N LEU A 91 -0.55 -14.89 -5.97
CA LEU A 91 0.63 -14.05 -6.20
C LEU A 91 0.45 -13.16 -7.43
N LYS A 92 -0.04 -13.71 -8.56
CA LYS A 92 -0.34 -12.93 -9.77
C LYS A 92 -1.39 -11.84 -9.50
N GLY A 93 -2.45 -12.16 -8.75
CA GLY A 93 -3.48 -11.20 -8.35
C GLY A 93 -2.90 -10.05 -7.53
N MET A 94 -2.09 -10.38 -6.53
CA MET A 94 -1.40 -9.40 -5.67
C MET A 94 -0.45 -8.49 -6.48
N ILE A 95 0.36 -9.05 -7.37
CA ILE A 95 1.26 -8.29 -8.25
C ILE A 95 0.44 -7.35 -9.14
N ARG A 96 -0.63 -7.86 -9.77
CA ARG A 96 -1.53 -7.05 -10.60
C ARG A 96 -2.11 -5.86 -9.81
N ALA A 97 -2.64 -6.11 -8.62
CA ALA A 97 -3.20 -5.05 -7.78
C ALA A 97 -2.13 -4.02 -7.37
N GLY A 98 -0.91 -4.47 -7.05
CA GLY A 98 0.23 -3.60 -6.76
C GLY A 98 0.60 -2.71 -7.95
N LEU A 99 0.66 -3.29 -9.15
CA LEU A 99 0.92 -2.55 -10.39
C LEU A 99 -0.21 -1.56 -10.71
N GLN A 100 -1.47 -1.95 -10.53
CA GLN A 100 -2.61 -1.05 -10.72
C GLN A 100 -2.55 0.15 -9.77
N ARG A 101 -2.26 -0.08 -8.49
CA ARG A 101 -2.07 1.02 -7.52
C ARG A 101 -0.92 1.95 -7.92
N ALA A 102 0.20 1.37 -8.34
CA ALA A 102 1.38 2.14 -8.73
C ALA A 102 1.16 2.98 -10.00
N MET A 103 0.44 2.43 -10.98
CA MET A 103 0.34 3.03 -12.32
C MET A 103 -0.95 3.84 -12.55
N LEU A 104 -2.07 3.42 -11.96
CA LEU A 104 -3.39 4.00 -12.20
C LEU A 104 -3.94 4.74 -10.96
N GLY A 105 -3.44 4.44 -9.77
CA GLY A 105 -3.91 5.04 -8.54
C GLY A 105 -3.56 6.54 -8.42
N ASP A 106 -4.37 7.25 -7.63
CA ASP A 106 -3.96 8.56 -7.09
C ASP A 106 -3.04 8.31 -5.89
N ALA A 107 -1.79 8.69 -6.02
CA ALA A 107 -0.78 8.39 -5.02
C ALA A 107 -0.80 9.33 -3.80
N ILE A 108 -1.97 9.85 -3.39
CA ILE A 108 -2.12 10.73 -2.22
C ILE A 108 -1.55 10.06 -0.96
N GLU A 109 -1.94 8.81 -0.70
CA GLU A 109 -1.41 8.01 0.40
C GLU A 109 0.13 7.95 0.38
N TRP A 110 0.70 7.62 -0.79
CA TRP A 110 2.14 7.55 -0.98
C TRP A 110 2.82 8.90 -0.78
N ARG A 111 2.24 10.00 -1.27
CA ARG A 111 2.78 11.35 -1.09
C ARG A 111 2.81 11.77 0.38
N ILE A 112 1.75 11.47 1.13
CA ILE A 112 1.72 11.70 2.59
C ILE A 112 2.81 10.87 3.27
N MET A 113 2.94 9.58 2.95
CA MET A 113 3.96 8.69 3.51
C MET A 113 5.38 9.17 3.17
N ARG A 114 5.64 9.58 1.93
CA ARG A 114 6.93 10.14 1.51
C ARG A 114 7.30 11.40 2.30
N ASN A 115 6.33 12.29 2.52
CA ASN A 115 6.55 13.49 3.34
C ASN A 115 6.86 13.13 4.80
N GLU A 116 6.20 12.12 5.35
CA GLU A 116 6.49 11.59 6.68
C GLU A 116 7.89 10.95 6.75
N MET A 117 8.32 10.22 5.72
CA MET A 117 9.67 9.65 5.64
C MET A 117 10.75 10.72 5.55
N ALA A 118 10.51 11.78 4.78
CA ALA A 118 11.45 12.90 4.61
C ALA A 118 11.53 13.79 5.86
N ASN A 119 10.43 13.97 6.58
CA ASN A 119 10.34 14.83 7.77
C ASN A 119 9.52 14.13 8.88
N PRO A 120 10.07 13.11 9.54
CA PRO A 120 9.35 12.25 10.44
C PRO A 120 8.66 13.01 11.59
N THR A 121 7.37 12.78 11.77
CA THR A 121 6.61 13.23 12.94
C THR A 121 6.42 12.11 13.97
N GLY A 122 6.51 10.85 13.52
CA GLY A 122 6.19 9.66 14.29
C GLY A 122 4.69 9.38 14.41
N LEU A 123 3.83 10.28 13.93
CA LEU A 123 2.37 10.17 14.09
C LEU A 123 1.76 9.05 13.24
N LEU A 124 2.32 8.77 12.08
CA LEU A 124 1.76 7.77 11.17
C LEU A 124 2.27 6.35 11.41
N ARG A 125 3.33 6.17 12.21
CA ARG A 125 4.00 4.87 12.37
C ARG A 125 3.03 3.74 12.71
N GLN A 126 2.23 3.91 13.77
CA GLN A 126 1.29 2.90 14.22
C GLN A 126 0.15 2.69 13.22
N VAL A 127 -0.38 3.76 12.64
CA VAL A 127 -1.48 3.72 11.68
C VAL A 127 -1.08 2.97 10.41
N ILE A 128 0.14 3.24 9.90
CA ILE A 128 0.70 2.55 8.73
C ILE A 128 0.93 1.06 9.06
N ASP A 129 1.54 0.77 10.21
CA ASP A 129 1.82 -0.61 10.60
C ASP A 129 0.53 -1.44 10.71
N ASP A 130 -0.51 -0.90 11.35
CA ASP A 130 -1.80 -1.58 11.49
C ASP A 130 -2.49 -1.83 10.14
N ALA A 131 -2.39 -0.90 9.20
CA ALA A 131 -2.99 -1.03 7.87
C ALA A 131 -2.21 -1.99 6.94
N ILE A 132 -0.88 -1.96 7.00
CA ILE A 132 -0.03 -2.76 6.10
C ILE A 132 0.18 -4.18 6.63
N ARG A 133 0.16 -4.40 7.93
CA ARG A 133 0.38 -5.71 8.56
C ARG A 133 -0.49 -6.84 7.99
N PRO A 134 -1.82 -6.70 7.81
CA PRO A 134 -2.66 -7.75 7.22
C PRO A 134 -2.26 -8.09 5.78
N ILE A 135 -1.91 -7.08 4.98
CA ILE A 135 -1.47 -7.25 3.59
C ILE A 135 -0.15 -8.01 3.55
N ARG A 136 0.80 -7.62 4.40
CA ARG A 136 2.09 -8.29 4.55
C ARG A 136 1.94 -9.75 4.98
N GLN A 137 1.10 -10.03 5.97
CA GLN A 137 0.81 -11.39 6.44
C GLN A 137 0.24 -12.27 5.31
N SER A 138 -0.72 -11.74 4.54
CA SER A 138 -1.29 -12.45 3.39
C SER A 138 -0.22 -12.74 2.32
N THR A 139 0.63 -11.78 2.02
CA THR A 139 1.76 -11.95 1.07
C THR A 139 2.73 -13.02 1.56
N GLN A 140 3.13 -12.98 2.82
CA GLN A 140 4.03 -13.96 3.41
C GLN A 140 3.43 -15.36 3.44
N GLN A 141 2.12 -15.49 3.65
CA GLN A 141 1.44 -16.78 3.57
C GLN A 141 1.53 -17.37 2.16
N ILE A 142 1.27 -16.57 1.12
CA ILE A 142 1.40 -17.00 -0.28
C ILE A 142 2.83 -17.46 -0.57
N LEU A 143 3.82 -16.69 -0.11
CA LEU A 143 5.23 -17.02 -0.30
C LEU A 143 5.64 -18.30 0.45
N ARG A 144 5.17 -18.53 1.69
CA ARG A 144 5.40 -19.77 2.44
C ARG A 144 4.85 -21.00 1.70
N GLU A 145 3.66 -20.89 1.13
CA GLU A 145 3.07 -21.99 0.34
C GLU A 145 3.92 -22.29 -0.91
N LEU A 146 4.42 -21.27 -1.61
CA LEU A 146 5.25 -21.43 -2.80
C LEU A 146 6.65 -21.98 -2.48
N LEU A 147 7.28 -21.50 -1.43
CA LEU A 147 8.62 -21.94 -0.99
C LEU A 147 8.62 -23.33 -0.36
N GLY A 148 7.53 -23.70 0.29
CA GLY A 148 7.37 -25.00 0.96
C GLY A 148 7.92 -25.04 2.38
N ARG A 149 7.77 -26.20 3.04
CA ARG A 149 8.01 -26.40 4.48
C ARG A 149 9.46 -26.14 4.97
N GLN A 150 10.41 -26.05 4.04
CA GLN A 150 11.85 -25.92 4.37
C GLN A 150 12.28 -24.44 4.47
N ALA A 151 11.41 -23.54 4.04
CA ALA A 151 11.68 -22.12 4.08
C ALA A 151 11.66 -21.58 5.52
N THR A 152 12.71 -20.84 5.86
CA THR A 152 12.78 -20.06 7.09
C THR A 152 12.02 -18.74 6.95
N ASP A 153 11.81 -18.06 8.08
CA ASP A 153 11.20 -16.72 8.05
C ASP A 153 12.04 -15.73 7.22
N LEU A 154 13.37 -15.85 7.30
CA LEU A 154 14.28 -15.04 6.50
C LEU A 154 14.11 -15.28 4.99
N ASP A 155 13.95 -16.54 4.56
CA ASP A 155 13.72 -16.86 3.13
C ASP A 155 12.43 -16.23 2.62
N VAL A 156 11.38 -16.26 3.45
CA VAL A 156 10.10 -15.63 3.13
C VAL A 156 10.24 -14.10 3.06
N GLU A 157 10.93 -13.48 4.01
CA GLU A 157 11.14 -12.04 4.05
C GLU A 157 11.97 -11.55 2.85
N LEU A 158 13.04 -12.26 2.50
CA LEU A 158 13.85 -11.94 1.31
C LEU A 158 13.05 -12.05 0.01
N CYS A 159 12.22 -13.09 -0.12
CA CYS A 159 11.32 -13.21 -1.27
C CYS A 159 10.25 -12.11 -1.29
N GLU A 160 9.70 -11.73 -0.12
CA GLU A 160 8.76 -10.62 0.00
C GLU A 160 9.38 -9.31 -0.50
N ILE A 161 10.60 -9.00 -0.06
CA ILE A 161 11.33 -7.80 -0.50
C ILE A 161 11.50 -7.82 -2.04
N CYS A 162 11.95 -8.94 -2.61
CA CYS A 162 12.14 -9.06 -4.06
C CYS A 162 10.85 -8.88 -4.87
N VAL A 163 9.69 -9.26 -4.32
CA VAL A 163 8.39 -9.13 -5.00
C VAL A 163 7.80 -7.74 -4.81
N VAL A 164 7.90 -7.16 -3.61
CA VAL A 164 7.22 -5.90 -3.25
C VAL A 164 8.04 -4.66 -3.64
N ALA A 165 9.36 -4.69 -3.50
CA ALA A 165 10.20 -3.52 -3.76
C ALA A 165 10.05 -2.95 -5.19
N PRO A 166 9.96 -3.77 -6.26
CA PRO A 166 9.72 -3.24 -7.61
C PRO A 166 8.40 -2.49 -7.75
N LEU A 167 7.34 -2.93 -7.05
CA LEU A 167 6.04 -2.26 -7.06
C LEU A 167 6.11 -0.89 -6.38
N MET A 168 6.85 -0.79 -5.26
CA MET A 168 7.11 0.48 -4.57
C MET A 168 7.96 1.42 -5.44
N HIS A 169 8.97 0.89 -6.12
CA HIS A 169 9.79 1.66 -7.04
C HIS A 169 8.97 2.27 -8.17
N LEU A 170 8.05 1.51 -8.77
CA LEU A 170 7.17 2.00 -9.84
C LEU A 170 6.23 3.11 -9.35
N THR A 171 5.70 3.01 -8.13
CA THR A 171 4.89 4.09 -7.54
C THR A 171 5.70 5.38 -7.42
N HIS A 172 6.95 5.29 -6.93
CA HIS A 172 7.83 6.43 -6.83
C HIS A 172 8.18 7.04 -8.20
N HIS A 173 8.50 6.18 -9.17
CA HIS A 173 8.84 6.60 -10.53
C HIS A 173 7.65 7.32 -11.21
N ARG A 174 6.44 6.78 -11.05
CA ARG A 174 5.22 7.38 -11.60
C ARG A 174 4.93 8.78 -11.06
N GLU A 175 5.20 9.01 -9.78
CA GLU A 175 5.04 10.34 -9.18
C GLU A 175 6.11 11.33 -9.69
N ALA A 176 7.34 10.87 -9.93
CA ALA A 176 8.38 11.70 -10.56
C ALA A 176 8.00 12.06 -12.01
N GLU A 177 7.51 11.10 -12.81
CA GLU A 177 7.01 11.36 -14.18
C GLU A 177 5.92 12.44 -14.20
N LYS A 178 4.92 12.32 -13.30
CA LYS A 178 3.84 13.30 -13.18
C LYS A 178 4.37 14.69 -12.83
N HIS A 179 5.33 14.77 -11.91
CA HIS A 179 5.91 16.03 -11.45
C HIS A 179 6.72 16.74 -12.55
N GLU A 180 7.46 15.95 -13.32
CA GLU A 180 8.32 16.45 -14.41
C GLU A 180 7.56 16.59 -15.74
N GLY A 181 6.29 16.21 -15.82
CA GLY A 181 5.49 16.24 -17.04
C GLY A 181 5.94 15.24 -18.10
N LEU A 182 6.62 14.16 -17.69
CA LEU A 182 7.10 13.12 -18.58
C LEU A 182 6.00 12.13 -18.97
N ALA A 183 6.14 11.55 -20.16
CA ALA A 183 5.27 10.46 -20.57
C ALA A 183 5.51 9.21 -19.69
N PRO A 184 4.45 8.47 -19.31
CA PRO A 184 4.61 7.28 -18.47
C PRO A 184 5.38 6.18 -19.22
N ILE A 185 6.34 5.54 -18.51
CA ILE A 185 7.07 4.37 -19.05
C ILE A 185 6.08 3.23 -19.34
N PHE A 186 5.08 3.05 -18.48
CA PHE A 186 4.05 2.04 -18.65
C PHE A 186 2.66 2.68 -18.76
N THR A 187 1.90 2.24 -19.75
CA THR A 187 0.51 2.65 -19.98
C THR A 187 -0.48 1.58 -19.50
N GLU A 188 -1.74 1.94 -19.36
CA GLU A 188 -2.80 1.00 -19.01
C GLU A 188 -2.89 -0.15 -20.03
N ALA A 189 -2.71 0.14 -21.32
CA ALA A 189 -2.70 -0.88 -22.38
C ALA A 189 -1.59 -1.94 -22.19
N MET A 190 -0.51 -1.60 -21.48
CA MET A 190 0.60 -2.51 -21.19
C MET A 190 0.40 -3.33 -19.91
N MET A 191 -0.63 -3.05 -19.11
CA MET A 191 -0.84 -3.64 -17.78
C MET A 191 -0.80 -5.17 -17.80
N ALA A 192 -1.46 -5.81 -18.75
CA ALA A 192 -1.47 -7.27 -18.86
C ALA A 192 -0.07 -7.84 -19.07
N LYS A 193 0.70 -7.25 -20.00
CA LYS A 193 2.07 -7.67 -20.32
C LYS A 193 3.02 -7.45 -19.15
N VAL A 194 2.92 -6.29 -18.48
CA VAL A 194 3.74 -5.96 -17.32
C VAL A 194 3.42 -6.91 -16.16
N THR A 195 2.14 -7.18 -15.90
CA THR A 195 1.72 -8.15 -14.87
C THR A 195 2.28 -9.54 -15.15
N GLU A 196 2.19 -10.00 -16.38
CA GLU A 196 2.72 -11.32 -16.78
C GLU A 196 4.23 -11.40 -16.56
N HIS A 197 4.97 -10.37 -16.99
CA HIS A 197 6.43 -10.31 -16.83
C HIS A 197 6.85 -10.34 -15.35
N PHE A 198 6.27 -9.49 -14.52
CA PHE A 198 6.58 -9.45 -13.09
C PHE A 198 6.24 -10.77 -12.38
N THR A 199 5.10 -11.37 -12.76
CA THR A 199 4.67 -12.65 -12.18
C THR A 199 5.62 -13.78 -12.58
N ALA A 200 5.98 -13.87 -13.87
CA ALA A 200 6.89 -14.89 -14.37
C ALA A 200 8.28 -14.79 -13.70
N PHE A 201 8.81 -13.57 -13.58
CA PHE A 201 10.08 -13.30 -12.92
C PHE A 201 10.05 -13.69 -11.44
N ALA A 202 9.01 -13.26 -10.70
CA ALA A 202 8.85 -13.59 -9.29
C ALA A 202 8.74 -15.11 -9.07
N LEU A 203 7.88 -15.80 -9.84
CA LEU A 203 7.72 -17.25 -9.73
C LEU A 203 8.97 -18.03 -10.12
N ALA A 204 9.77 -17.55 -11.08
CA ALA A 204 11.06 -18.16 -11.43
C ALA A 204 12.05 -18.07 -10.28
N GLY A 205 12.19 -16.88 -9.67
CA GLY A 205 13.05 -16.66 -8.49
C GLY A 205 12.62 -17.52 -7.29
N ILE A 206 11.34 -17.52 -6.95
CA ILE A 206 10.79 -18.31 -5.83
C ILE A 206 11.02 -19.81 -6.06
N ARG A 207 10.83 -20.32 -7.28
CA ARG A 207 11.11 -21.73 -7.62
C ARG A 207 12.59 -22.08 -7.47
N ASP A 208 13.50 -21.20 -7.84
CA ASP A 208 14.92 -21.42 -7.68
C ASP A 208 15.32 -21.45 -6.19
N VAL A 209 14.84 -20.51 -5.40
CA VAL A 209 15.05 -20.51 -3.93
C VAL A 209 14.54 -21.81 -3.32
N ARG A 210 13.30 -22.23 -3.62
CA ARG A 210 12.74 -23.49 -3.16
C ARG A 210 13.62 -24.70 -3.52
N ARG A 211 14.11 -24.77 -4.77
CA ARG A 211 15.00 -25.85 -5.22
C ARG A 211 16.26 -25.94 -4.38
N ARG A 212 16.92 -24.80 -4.11
CA ARG A 212 18.14 -24.73 -3.28
C ARG A 212 17.87 -25.19 -1.84
N LEU A 213 16.74 -24.80 -1.25
CA LEU A 213 16.36 -25.23 0.09
C LEU A 213 16.20 -26.73 0.19
N VAL A 214 15.53 -27.37 -0.77
CA VAL A 214 15.37 -28.83 -0.82
C VAL A 214 16.71 -29.53 -0.96
N THR A 215 17.60 -29.06 -1.83
CA THR A 215 18.92 -29.65 -2.06
C THR A 215 19.82 -29.53 -0.82
N SER A 216 19.78 -28.40 -0.12
CA SER A 216 20.60 -28.17 1.09
C SER A 216 20.22 -29.10 2.24
N VAL A 217 18.93 -29.42 2.39
CA VAL A 217 18.44 -30.37 3.41
C VAL A 217 18.87 -31.79 3.08
N ALA A 218 18.79 -32.20 1.80
CA ALA A 218 19.23 -33.52 1.36
C ALA A 218 20.72 -33.73 1.67
N SER A 219 21.56 -32.73 1.35
CA SER A 219 23.03 -32.77 1.61
C SER A 219 23.37 -32.84 3.10
N ARG A 220 22.59 -32.16 3.97
CA ARG A 220 22.79 -32.21 5.43
C ARG A 220 22.40 -33.60 6.01
N LYS A 221 21.38 -34.24 5.44
CA LYS A 221 20.96 -35.59 5.86
C LYS A 221 22.01 -36.64 5.53
N THR A 222 22.61 -36.56 4.33
CA THR A 222 23.66 -37.47 3.90
C THR A 222 24.94 -37.37 4.75
N ARG A 223 25.31 -36.13 5.16
CA ARG A 223 26.49 -35.90 6.03
C ARG A 223 26.28 -36.30 7.50
N ARG A 224 25.07 -36.50 7.97
CA ARG A 224 24.77 -36.98 9.34
C ARG A 224 24.71 -38.50 9.45
N CYS A 225 24.60 -39.19 8.30
CA CYS A 225 24.54 -40.68 8.25
C CYS A 225 25.87 -41.29 7.79
N ALA A 226 26.89 -40.50 7.51
CA ALA A 226 28.26 -40.89 7.26
C ALA A 226 29.15 -40.56 8.47
#